data_4f8eb515f0afb403b5d7763a9d7ca686
#
_entry.id   4f8eb515f0afb403b5d7763a9d7ca686
#
_cell.length_a   1.000
_cell.length_b   1.000
_cell.length_c   1.000
_cell.angle_alpha   90.00
_cell.angle_beta   90.00
_cell.angle_gamma   90.00
#
_symmetry.space_group_name_H-M   'P 1'
#
loop_
_entity.id
_entity.type
_entity.pdbx_description
1 polymer ?
#
loop_
_entity_poly.entity_id
_entity_poly.type
_entity_poly.pdbx_seq_one_letter_code
_entity_poly.pdbx_strand_id
1 'polypeptide(L)'
;MFENIDKRFEYLKSLLEKHGTSTDLVEKAYAKAKDLHFYQKRNDGTPYLAHPVEVAIILAELEFDQDVICGALLHDTIEDCGYTVQQMQEDFNTNIAEMVDSVSAIDKTKYIYNENNIFEDPEFVKSSAEEQTFKKLIAIGKKNPCGFCIKFADRLHNLSTIATFEYPKQLEKVRETEKWILPIAKALKSQFFYNQIQNQCFKIIHRNDGQNFMEQYNIYHQSTKNYMNNFLILLKEMFANDFINDIKTEALPEKIVFDNIKKIYRNIHIKDVSQCQILKTPTFCLSFVCEDGMQKIVIDKILSKSNSLDSIYKVFDAKIDEFSSLPTFFLQDKFQNIYQVFVLSKQDYRLLRTGTLDGQNNELIDEENVNDLDIDMIKVKTRSGETKYISKNSTVLDFAFKIHNDIGFAFNYALVNGSKTKLPPYTKLHENDKVEIICETLANGEMKNNAKLKWLAYVNSEFAKKVLIKYFEHKYSNK
;
A
#
# COMPACT_ATOMS: atom_id res chain seq x y z
N MET A 1 33.27 -1.44 -9.20
CA MET A 1 32.13 -2.29 -8.87
C MET A 1 31.12 -1.49 -8.01
N PHE A 2 31.59 -0.76 -7.00
CA PHE A 2 30.72 0.01 -6.07
C PHE A 2 30.52 1.48 -6.43
N GLU A 3 31.19 2.03 -7.45
CA GLU A 3 31.19 3.48 -7.76
C GLU A 3 29.78 4.10 -7.89
N ASN A 4 28.86 3.41 -8.55
CA ASN A 4 27.49 3.89 -8.67
C ASN A 4 26.73 3.83 -7.33
N ILE A 5 27.03 2.82 -6.49
CA ILE A 5 26.41 2.67 -5.17
C ILE A 5 26.94 3.74 -4.23
N ASP A 6 28.26 4.03 -4.26
CA ASP A 6 28.87 5.11 -3.47
C ASP A 6 28.24 6.47 -3.88
N LYS A 7 27.99 6.73 -5.16
CA LYS A 7 27.25 7.93 -5.62
C LYS A 7 25.82 7.99 -5.08
N ARG A 8 25.11 6.85 -5.05
CA ARG A 8 23.78 6.77 -4.47
C ARG A 8 23.80 6.99 -2.95
N PHE A 9 24.84 6.50 -2.29
CA PHE A 9 25.02 6.76 -0.86
C PHE A 9 25.35 8.25 -0.58
N GLU A 10 26.16 8.93 -1.41
CA GLU A 10 26.35 10.39 -1.31
C GLU A 10 25.02 11.15 -1.50
N TYR A 11 24.15 10.68 -2.40
CA TYR A 11 22.79 11.24 -2.54
C TYR A 11 21.97 11.05 -1.24
N LEU A 12 22.02 9.86 -0.64
CA LEU A 12 21.39 9.60 0.66
C LEU A 12 21.87 10.59 1.73
N LYS A 13 23.18 10.80 1.84
CA LYS A 13 23.76 11.77 2.79
C LYS A 13 23.22 13.18 2.53
N SER A 14 23.20 13.62 1.28
CA SER A 14 22.68 14.95 0.93
C SER A 14 21.20 15.15 1.32
N LEU A 15 20.38 14.09 1.28
CA LEU A 15 19.00 14.16 1.78
C LEU A 15 18.96 14.35 3.30
N LEU A 16 19.77 13.59 4.03
CA LEU A 16 19.82 13.67 5.51
C LEU A 16 20.33 15.03 5.99
N GLU A 17 21.40 15.54 5.38
CA GLU A 17 21.96 16.88 5.67
C GLU A 17 20.91 17.99 5.42
N LYS A 18 20.18 17.90 4.32
CA LYS A 18 19.09 18.83 4.02
C LYS A 18 18.01 18.88 5.11
N HIS A 19 17.79 17.76 5.79
CA HIS A 19 16.83 17.64 6.90
C HIS A 19 17.46 17.87 8.27
N GLY A 20 18.78 18.21 8.33
CA GLY A 20 19.50 18.47 9.56
C GLY A 20 19.82 17.21 10.37
N THR A 21 19.82 16.04 9.75
CA THR A 21 20.13 14.76 10.38
C THR A 21 21.63 14.47 10.26
N SER A 22 22.28 14.04 11.37
CA SER A 22 23.69 13.61 11.34
C SER A 22 23.88 12.37 10.47
N THR A 23 25.00 12.31 9.75
CA THR A 23 25.35 11.17 8.87
C THR A 23 26.31 10.17 9.50
N ASP A 24 26.92 10.47 10.66
CA ASP A 24 27.99 9.65 11.26
C ASP A 24 27.59 8.19 11.48
N LEU A 25 26.41 7.95 12.07
CA LEU A 25 25.92 6.61 12.33
C LEU A 25 25.50 5.89 11.05
N VAL A 26 24.95 6.65 10.08
CA VAL A 26 24.57 6.14 8.76
C VAL A 26 25.78 5.72 7.94
N GLU A 27 26.89 6.48 8.01
CA GLU A 27 28.16 6.11 7.40
C GLU A 27 28.73 4.82 8.01
N LYS A 28 28.63 4.68 9.33
CA LYS A 28 29.02 3.44 10.03
C LYS A 28 28.15 2.25 9.56
N ALA A 29 26.84 2.44 9.45
CA ALA A 29 25.91 1.40 8.98
C ALA A 29 26.18 1.01 7.52
N TYR A 30 26.43 2.00 6.64
CA TYR A 30 26.84 1.75 5.26
C TYR A 30 28.13 0.97 5.14
N ALA A 31 29.17 1.38 5.89
CA ALA A 31 30.46 0.67 5.89
C ALA A 31 30.31 -0.78 6.34
N LYS A 32 29.52 -1.02 7.40
CA LYS A 32 29.21 -2.36 7.90
C LYS A 32 28.44 -3.20 6.88
N ALA A 33 27.39 -2.64 6.28
CA ALA A 33 26.60 -3.33 5.23
C ALA A 33 27.48 -3.65 4.00
N LYS A 34 28.37 -2.71 3.60
CA LYS A 34 29.30 -2.87 2.48
C LYS A 34 30.28 -4.03 2.72
N ASP A 35 30.80 -4.15 3.93
CA ASP A 35 31.70 -5.23 4.32
C ASP A 35 30.98 -6.59 4.34
N LEU A 36 29.81 -6.67 4.98
CA LEU A 36 29.04 -7.89 5.11
C LEU A 36 28.52 -8.43 3.77
N HIS A 37 28.08 -7.55 2.86
CA HIS A 37 27.54 -7.91 1.54
C HIS A 37 28.61 -7.88 0.42
N PHE A 38 29.90 -7.77 0.73
CA PHE A 38 30.97 -7.50 -0.25
C PHE A 38 30.99 -8.47 -1.43
N TYR A 39 30.78 -9.76 -1.19
CA TYR A 39 30.79 -10.80 -2.20
C TYR A 39 29.40 -11.15 -2.76
N GLN A 40 28.35 -10.59 -2.21
CA GLN A 40 26.98 -10.93 -2.59
C GLN A 40 26.52 -10.13 -3.83
N LYS A 41 25.75 -10.79 -4.69
CA LYS A 41 25.17 -10.19 -5.89
C LYS A 41 23.69 -10.51 -6.00
N ARG A 42 22.95 -9.60 -6.59
CA ARG A 42 21.55 -9.82 -6.99
C ARG A 42 21.48 -10.70 -8.26
N ASN A 43 20.25 -11.14 -8.62
CA ASN A 43 20.01 -11.99 -9.81
C ASN A 43 20.44 -11.34 -11.13
N ASP A 44 20.49 -10.02 -11.21
CA ASP A 44 20.95 -9.26 -12.36
C ASP A 44 22.49 -9.06 -12.41
N GLY A 45 23.20 -9.61 -11.41
CA GLY A 45 24.66 -9.49 -11.27
C GLY A 45 25.14 -8.22 -10.58
N THR A 46 24.25 -7.28 -10.20
CA THR A 46 24.63 -6.08 -9.43
C THR A 46 25.04 -6.43 -8.01
N PRO A 47 25.96 -5.65 -7.35
CA PRO A 47 26.28 -5.86 -5.94
C PRO A 47 25.04 -5.77 -5.09
N TYR A 48 24.89 -6.68 -4.11
CA TYR A 48 23.72 -6.75 -3.25
C TYR A 48 23.46 -5.43 -2.48
N LEU A 49 24.55 -4.76 -2.05
CA LEU A 49 24.51 -3.48 -1.32
C LEU A 49 23.66 -2.39 -2.02
N ALA A 50 23.45 -2.45 -3.34
CA ALA A 50 22.61 -1.49 -4.05
C ALA A 50 21.18 -1.47 -3.49
N HIS A 51 20.66 -2.64 -3.09
CA HIS A 51 19.31 -2.78 -2.56
C HIS A 51 19.11 -2.05 -1.22
N PRO A 52 19.85 -2.34 -0.14
CA PRO A 52 19.66 -1.63 1.12
C PRO A 52 19.92 -0.12 1.01
N VAL A 53 20.79 0.33 0.09
CA VAL A 53 20.97 1.77 -0.15
C VAL A 53 19.72 2.41 -0.76
N GLU A 54 19.08 1.77 -1.74
CA GLU A 54 17.83 2.29 -2.33
C GLU A 54 16.66 2.23 -1.33
N VAL A 55 16.57 1.19 -0.48
CA VAL A 55 15.60 1.12 0.62
C VAL A 55 15.79 2.29 1.60
N ALA A 56 17.03 2.59 1.96
CA ALA A 56 17.36 3.72 2.83
C ALA A 56 17.01 5.08 2.18
N ILE A 57 17.23 5.24 0.87
CA ILE A 57 16.87 6.46 0.14
C ILE A 57 15.35 6.68 0.16
N ILE A 58 14.54 5.64 -0.10
CA ILE A 58 13.07 5.74 -0.02
C ILE A 58 12.63 6.29 1.34
N LEU A 59 13.25 5.83 2.43
CA LEU A 59 12.91 6.25 3.78
C LEU A 59 13.43 7.67 4.09
N ALA A 60 14.63 8.04 3.60
CA ALA A 60 15.17 9.38 3.75
C ALA A 60 14.34 10.44 3.00
N GLU A 61 13.79 10.13 1.82
CA GLU A 61 12.85 10.99 1.08
C GLU A 61 11.51 11.20 1.81
N LEU A 62 11.18 10.31 2.74
CA LEU A 62 10.04 10.42 3.65
C LEU A 62 10.40 11.07 4.99
N GLU A 63 11.63 11.54 5.14
CA GLU A 63 12.14 12.24 6.34
C GLU A 63 12.13 11.36 7.62
N PHE A 64 12.32 10.03 7.48
CA PHE A 64 12.51 9.15 8.63
C PHE A 64 13.85 9.43 9.32
N ASP A 65 13.92 9.09 10.61
CA ASP A 65 15.08 9.37 11.45
C ASP A 65 16.31 8.50 11.13
N GLN A 66 17.43 8.85 11.73
CA GLN A 66 18.73 8.21 11.53
C GLN A 66 18.70 6.70 11.86
N ASP A 67 18.00 6.29 12.92
CA ASP A 67 17.94 4.88 13.32
C ASP A 67 17.20 4.03 12.28
N VAL A 68 16.11 4.55 11.70
CA VAL A 68 15.36 3.88 10.62
C VAL A 68 16.22 3.73 9.38
N ILE A 69 16.99 4.77 9.02
CA ILE A 69 17.91 4.72 7.88
C ILE A 69 19.04 3.71 8.11
N CYS A 70 19.59 3.65 9.30
CA CYS A 70 20.59 2.63 9.67
C CYS A 70 19.97 1.22 9.62
N GLY A 71 18.77 1.06 10.16
CA GLY A 71 18.03 -0.20 10.09
C GLY A 71 17.77 -0.65 8.64
N ALA A 72 17.46 0.29 7.75
CA ALA A 72 17.28 0.02 6.32
C ALA A 72 18.57 -0.44 5.62
N LEU A 73 19.72 0.17 5.96
CA LEU A 73 21.02 -0.25 5.43
C LEU A 73 21.42 -1.65 5.90
N LEU A 74 20.97 -2.07 7.08
CA LEU A 74 21.36 -3.32 7.74
C LEU A 74 20.30 -4.42 7.69
N HIS A 75 19.12 -4.18 7.07
CA HIS A 75 17.93 -5.03 7.25
C HIS A 75 18.09 -6.49 6.85
N ASP A 76 18.94 -6.80 5.86
CA ASP A 76 19.18 -8.16 5.38
C ASP A 76 20.43 -8.82 6.03
N THR A 77 21.19 -8.09 6.86
CA THR A 77 22.47 -8.59 7.40
C THR A 77 22.29 -9.72 8.40
N ILE A 78 21.21 -9.76 9.15
CA ILE A 78 20.90 -10.87 10.07
C ILE A 78 20.57 -12.14 9.25
N GLU A 79 19.75 -12.01 8.21
CA GLU A 79 19.29 -13.14 7.40
C GLU A 79 20.39 -13.69 6.50
N ASP A 80 21.13 -12.82 5.82
CA ASP A 80 22.02 -13.19 4.71
C ASP A 80 23.51 -13.25 5.11
N CYS A 81 23.93 -12.61 6.21
CA CYS A 81 25.33 -12.47 6.55
C CYS A 81 25.70 -13.06 7.94
N GLY A 82 24.70 -13.58 8.68
CA GLY A 82 24.93 -14.14 10.01
C GLY A 82 25.33 -13.08 11.07
N TYR A 83 25.02 -11.80 10.81
CA TYR A 83 25.22 -10.71 11.77
C TYR A 83 24.16 -10.81 12.86
N THR A 84 24.56 -11.03 14.11
CA THR A 84 23.60 -11.31 15.18
C THR A 84 22.97 -10.04 15.75
N VAL A 85 21.76 -10.18 16.31
CA VAL A 85 21.06 -9.09 17.02
C VAL A 85 21.94 -8.52 18.13
N GLN A 86 22.65 -9.37 18.90
CA GLN A 86 23.54 -8.91 19.96
C GLN A 86 24.70 -8.07 19.41
N GLN A 87 25.38 -8.52 18.35
CA GLN A 87 26.46 -7.76 17.72
C GLN A 87 25.95 -6.40 17.20
N MET A 88 24.72 -6.40 16.63
CA MET A 88 24.11 -5.16 16.15
C MET A 88 23.78 -4.19 17.29
N GLN A 89 23.35 -4.69 18.46
CA GLN A 89 23.14 -3.87 19.65
C GLN A 89 24.44 -3.27 20.17
N GLU A 90 25.52 -4.04 20.17
CA GLU A 90 26.86 -3.59 20.60
C GLU A 90 27.47 -2.57 19.62
N ASP A 91 27.33 -2.81 18.31
CA ASP A 91 27.87 -1.95 17.27
C ASP A 91 27.06 -0.65 17.08
N PHE A 92 25.76 -0.67 17.30
CA PHE A 92 24.86 0.46 17.05
C PHE A 92 24.03 0.79 18.30
N ASN A 93 22.79 0.31 18.36
CA ASN A 93 21.92 0.44 19.53
C ASN A 93 20.77 -0.59 19.50
N THR A 94 20.05 -0.68 20.63
CA THR A 94 18.94 -1.62 20.77
C THR A 94 17.80 -1.34 19.78
N ASN A 95 17.50 -0.07 19.51
CA ASN A 95 16.41 0.33 18.62
C ASN A 95 16.64 -0.16 17.18
N ILE A 96 17.83 0.05 16.62
CA ILE A 96 18.23 -0.44 15.29
C ILE A 96 18.16 -1.98 15.24
N ALA A 97 18.70 -2.64 16.26
CA ALA A 97 18.74 -4.11 16.31
C ALA A 97 17.33 -4.72 16.37
N GLU A 98 16.42 -4.14 17.15
CA GLU A 98 15.01 -4.58 17.21
C GLU A 98 14.28 -4.36 15.88
N MET A 99 14.48 -3.21 15.23
CA MET A 99 13.90 -2.95 13.91
C MET A 99 14.36 -3.98 12.88
N VAL A 100 15.67 -4.23 12.80
CA VAL A 100 16.23 -5.21 11.85
C VAL A 100 15.77 -6.64 12.17
N ASP A 101 15.75 -7.02 13.45
CA ASP A 101 15.21 -8.34 13.85
C ASP A 101 13.74 -8.49 13.44
N SER A 102 12.94 -7.44 13.58
CA SER A 102 11.50 -7.48 13.24
C SER A 102 11.24 -7.83 11.78
N VAL A 103 12.10 -7.38 10.87
CA VAL A 103 11.93 -7.58 9.41
C VAL A 103 12.62 -8.82 8.89
N SER A 104 13.54 -9.41 9.65
CA SER A 104 14.27 -10.63 9.28
C SER A 104 13.35 -11.84 9.24
N ALA A 105 13.46 -12.64 8.17
CA ALA A 105 12.67 -13.84 8.02
C ALA A 105 13.03 -14.90 9.06
N ILE A 106 12.04 -15.71 9.42
CA ILE A 106 12.27 -16.88 10.29
C ILE A 106 12.95 -17.98 9.47
N ASP A 107 13.95 -18.60 10.06
CA ASP A 107 14.69 -19.71 9.46
C ASP A 107 13.76 -20.87 9.07
N LYS A 108 13.68 -21.13 7.77
CA LYS A 108 12.84 -22.20 7.20
C LYS A 108 13.26 -23.60 7.63
N THR A 109 14.52 -23.78 8.02
CA THR A 109 15.03 -25.11 8.43
C THR A 109 14.33 -25.64 9.66
N LYS A 110 13.79 -24.76 10.52
CA LYS A 110 12.99 -25.16 11.71
C LYS A 110 11.68 -25.88 11.35
N TYR A 111 11.21 -25.77 10.11
CA TYR A 111 9.96 -26.38 9.64
C TYR A 111 10.17 -27.62 8.78
N ILE A 112 11.41 -27.92 8.38
CA ILE A 112 11.73 -29.08 7.55
C ILE A 112 11.81 -30.38 8.38
N TYR A 113 12.11 -30.23 9.68
CA TYR A 113 12.23 -31.36 10.61
C TYR A 113 11.15 -31.27 11.66
N ASN A 114 10.12 -32.12 11.54
CA ASN A 114 9.20 -32.38 12.63
C ASN A 114 9.81 -33.47 13.55
N GLU A 115 9.49 -33.45 14.84
CA GLU A 115 10.00 -34.42 15.83
C GLU A 115 9.80 -35.91 15.42
N ASN A 116 8.97 -36.16 14.38
CA ASN A 116 8.65 -37.49 13.85
C ASN A 116 9.34 -37.83 12.51
N ASN A 117 10.35 -37.08 12.05
CA ASN A 117 11.06 -37.32 10.78
C ASN A 117 10.16 -37.44 9.53
N ILE A 118 9.01 -36.80 9.49
CA ILE A 118 8.13 -36.73 8.33
C ILE A 118 8.50 -35.49 7.53
N PHE A 119 8.94 -35.67 6.28
CA PHE A 119 9.13 -34.59 5.32
C PHE A 119 7.76 -33.94 5.04
N GLU A 120 7.57 -32.71 5.49
CA GLU A 120 6.38 -31.95 5.17
C GLU A 120 6.46 -31.42 3.71
N ASP A 121 5.28 -31.25 3.10
CA ASP A 121 5.17 -30.68 1.77
C ASP A 121 5.90 -29.31 1.71
N PRO A 122 6.83 -29.10 0.75
CA PRO A 122 7.58 -27.85 0.61
C PRO A 122 6.71 -26.61 0.53
N GLU A 123 5.50 -26.72 -0.02
CA GLU A 123 4.53 -25.61 -0.11
C GLU A 123 3.92 -25.28 1.27
N PHE A 124 3.70 -26.30 2.11
CA PHE A 124 3.26 -26.11 3.49
C PHE A 124 4.36 -25.46 4.35
N VAL A 125 5.60 -25.96 4.25
CA VAL A 125 6.77 -25.39 4.96
C VAL A 125 6.95 -23.92 4.60
N LYS A 126 6.86 -23.56 3.31
CA LYS A 126 6.97 -22.19 2.84
C LYS A 126 5.85 -21.30 3.39
N SER A 127 4.60 -21.74 3.28
CA SER A 127 3.43 -20.99 3.77
C SER A 127 3.49 -20.76 5.28
N SER A 128 3.91 -21.77 6.06
CA SER A 128 4.06 -21.68 7.51
C SER A 128 5.18 -20.73 7.93
N ALA A 129 6.33 -20.75 7.23
CA ALA A 129 7.44 -19.85 7.50
C ALA A 129 7.06 -18.38 7.17
N GLU A 130 6.36 -18.15 6.07
CA GLU A 130 5.85 -16.82 5.72
C GLU A 130 4.91 -16.29 6.79
N GLU A 131 3.92 -17.08 7.22
CA GLU A 131 2.98 -16.69 8.27
C GLU A 131 3.68 -16.35 9.59
N GLN A 132 4.66 -17.16 10.01
CA GLN A 132 5.41 -16.89 11.22
C GLN A 132 6.31 -15.64 11.11
N THR A 133 6.90 -15.40 9.95
CA THR A 133 7.64 -14.16 9.68
C THR A 133 6.74 -12.95 9.87
N PHE A 134 5.49 -13.01 9.37
CA PHE A 134 4.52 -11.93 9.57
C PHE A 134 4.06 -11.79 11.02
N LYS A 135 3.82 -12.89 11.74
CA LYS A 135 3.51 -12.85 13.16
C LYS A 135 4.64 -12.21 13.97
N LYS A 136 5.90 -12.51 13.62
CA LYS A 136 7.08 -11.87 14.22
C LYS A 136 7.10 -10.36 13.94
N LEU A 137 6.92 -9.96 12.67
CA LEU A 137 6.89 -8.56 12.26
C LEU A 137 5.82 -7.78 13.05
N ILE A 138 4.62 -8.34 13.20
CA ILE A 138 3.53 -7.71 13.96
C ILE A 138 3.84 -7.64 15.45
N ALA A 139 4.34 -8.73 16.03
CA ALA A 139 4.62 -8.80 17.47
C ALA A 139 5.69 -7.77 17.88
N ILE A 140 6.74 -7.61 17.07
CA ILE A 140 7.81 -6.64 17.33
C ILE A 140 7.38 -5.24 16.88
N GLY A 141 6.69 -5.12 15.72
CA GLY A 141 6.19 -3.87 15.20
C GLY A 141 5.17 -3.16 16.12
N LYS A 142 4.47 -3.90 17.01
CA LYS A 142 3.68 -3.30 18.10
C LYS A 142 4.55 -2.53 19.11
N LYS A 143 5.79 -2.97 19.32
CA LYS A 143 6.74 -2.30 20.21
C LYS A 143 7.55 -1.24 19.49
N ASN A 144 7.91 -1.49 18.25
CA ASN A 144 8.71 -0.61 17.40
C ASN A 144 8.11 -0.55 15.98
N PRO A 145 7.17 0.38 15.72
CA PRO A 145 6.48 0.49 14.43
C PRO A 145 7.38 0.81 13.26
N CYS A 146 8.55 1.38 13.50
CA CYS A 146 9.49 1.73 12.45
C CYS A 146 10.03 0.51 11.66
N GLY A 147 9.96 -0.70 12.23
CA GLY A 147 10.21 -1.93 11.48
C GLY A 147 9.28 -2.10 10.27
N PHE A 148 8.02 -1.68 10.38
CA PHE A 148 7.10 -1.71 9.23
C PHE A 148 7.56 -0.79 8.09
N CYS A 149 8.16 0.37 8.40
CA CYS A 149 8.66 1.30 7.38
C CYS A 149 9.73 0.63 6.53
N ILE A 150 10.69 -0.04 7.18
CA ILE A 150 11.76 -0.78 6.52
C ILE A 150 11.16 -1.88 5.64
N LYS A 151 10.20 -2.66 6.17
CA LYS A 151 9.55 -3.73 5.40
C LYS A 151 8.75 -3.23 4.21
N PHE A 152 8.10 -2.07 4.32
CA PHE A 152 7.37 -1.46 3.20
C PHE A 152 8.32 -0.93 2.13
N ALA A 153 9.40 -0.26 2.52
CA ALA A 153 10.42 0.25 1.59
C ALA A 153 11.15 -0.90 0.89
N ASP A 154 11.52 -1.97 1.63
CA ASP A 154 12.04 -3.23 1.07
C ASP A 154 11.09 -3.82 0.03
N ARG A 155 9.82 -4.00 0.38
CA ARG A 155 8.82 -4.56 -0.53
C ARG A 155 8.62 -3.68 -1.77
N LEU A 156 8.57 -2.37 -1.60
CA LEU A 156 8.43 -1.42 -2.70
C LEU A 156 9.61 -1.53 -3.67
N HIS A 157 10.84 -1.53 -3.17
CA HIS A 157 12.03 -1.68 -3.99
C HIS A 157 12.08 -3.05 -4.67
N ASN A 158 11.77 -4.14 -3.96
CA ASN A 158 11.74 -5.49 -4.53
C ASN A 158 10.72 -5.63 -5.67
N LEU A 159 9.53 -5.03 -5.55
CA LEU A 159 8.54 -5.00 -6.63
C LEU A 159 8.99 -4.15 -7.82
N SER A 160 9.71 -3.05 -7.60
CA SER A 160 10.22 -2.19 -8.68
C SER A 160 11.31 -2.88 -9.52
N THR A 161 12.04 -3.82 -8.94
CA THR A 161 13.13 -4.56 -9.59
C THR A 161 12.76 -6.00 -9.97
N ILE A 162 11.49 -6.38 -9.86
CA ILE A 162 11.00 -7.77 -9.98
C ILE A 162 11.08 -8.34 -11.41
N ALA A 163 11.31 -7.49 -12.42
CA ALA A 163 11.32 -7.88 -13.83
C ALA A 163 12.36 -8.96 -14.18
N THR A 164 13.37 -9.16 -13.34
CA THR A 164 14.38 -10.21 -13.47
C THR A 164 13.87 -11.62 -13.20
N PHE A 165 12.71 -11.75 -12.58
CA PHE A 165 12.06 -13.03 -12.28
C PHE A 165 11.06 -13.42 -13.38
N GLU A 166 10.83 -14.74 -13.53
CA GLU A 166 9.75 -15.26 -14.38
C GLU A 166 8.37 -14.78 -13.89
N TYR A 167 7.45 -14.58 -14.84
CA TYR A 167 6.14 -13.99 -14.56
C TYR A 167 5.31 -14.70 -13.49
N PRO A 168 5.26 -16.06 -13.44
CA PRO A 168 4.55 -16.74 -12.35
C PRO A 168 5.08 -16.36 -10.97
N LYS A 169 6.40 -16.19 -10.84
CA LYS A 169 7.03 -15.77 -9.58
C LYS A 169 6.76 -14.32 -9.25
N GLN A 170 6.69 -13.44 -10.28
CA GLN A 170 6.25 -12.06 -10.08
C GLN A 170 4.82 -12.02 -9.50
N LEU A 171 3.88 -12.79 -10.07
CA LEU A 171 2.51 -12.86 -9.57
C LEU A 171 2.39 -13.48 -8.16
N GLU A 172 3.26 -14.43 -7.83
CA GLU A 172 3.36 -14.97 -6.47
C GLU A 172 3.71 -13.87 -5.47
N LYS A 173 4.70 -13.02 -5.80
CA LYS A 173 5.11 -11.89 -4.95
C LYS A 173 4.05 -10.80 -4.86
N VAL A 174 3.28 -10.56 -5.91
CA VAL A 174 2.11 -9.69 -5.87
C VAL A 174 1.06 -10.22 -4.89
N ARG A 175 0.70 -11.51 -4.98
CA ARG A 175 -0.29 -12.13 -4.08
C ARG A 175 0.15 -12.09 -2.61
N GLU A 176 1.42 -12.36 -2.34
CA GLU A 176 2.02 -12.22 -1.01
C GLU A 176 1.89 -10.78 -0.50
N THR A 177 2.18 -9.79 -1.36
CA THR A 177 2.09 -8.36 -1.03
C THR A 177 0.66 -7.93 -0.75
N GLU A 178 -0.29 -8.34 -1.60
CA GLU A 178 -1.72 -8.04 -1.41
C GLU A 178 -2.30 -8.72 -0.16
N LYS A 179 -1.78 -9.89 0.19
CA LYS A 179 -2.23 -10.64 1.36
C LYS A 179 -1.74 -10.05 2.67
N TRP A 180 -0.46 -9.66 2.74
CA TRP A 180 0.20 -9.35 3.99
C TRP A 180 0.57 -7.87 4.14
N ILE A 181 1.18 -7.26 3.11
CA ILE A 181 1.77 -5.94 3.22
C ILE A 181 0.74 -4.83 3.06
N LEU A 182 -0.11 -4.88 2.03
CA LEU A 182 -1.10 -3.84 1.78
C LEU A 182 -2.12 -3.68 2.91
N PRO A 183 -2.64 -4.76 3.55
CA PRO A 183 -3.52 -4.60 4.70
C PRO A 183 -2.86 -3.86 5.87
N ILE A 184 -1.58 -4.16 6.17
CA ILE A 184 -0.84 -3.49 7.23
C ILE A 184 -0.60 -2.02 6.88
N ALA A 185 -0.13 -1.71 5.67
CA ALA A 185 0.09 -0.33 5.22
C ALA A 185 -1.21 0.51 5.28
N LYS A 186 -2.35 -0.12 4.96
CA LYS A 186 -3.67 0.51 5.05
C LYS A 186 -4.10 0.75 6.50
N ALA A 187 -3.94 -0.24 7.39
CA ALA A 187 -4.30 -0.13 8.80
C ALA A 187 -3.46 0.96 9.51
N LEU A 188 -2.18 1.04 9.18
CA LEU A 188 -1.27 2.09 9.68
C LEU A 188 -1.46 3.43 8.96
N LYS A 189 -2.43 3.57 8.06
CA LYS A 189 -2.75 4.79 7.30
C LYS A 189 -1.57 5.38 6.54
N SER A 190 -0.58 4.57 6.19
CA SER A 190 0.59 5.01 5.42
C SER A 190 0.25 5.13 3.93
N GLN A 191 -0.27 6.29 3.53
CA GLN A 191 -0.78 6.52 2.17
C GLN A 191 0.29 6.37 1.11
N PHE A 192 1.51 6.86 1.37
CA PHE A 192 2.61 6.73 0.43
C PHE A 192 2.90 5.26 0.13
N PHE A 193 3.21 4.46 1.16
CA PHE A 193 3.56 3.05 0.95
C PHE A 193 2.39 2.25 0.37
N TYR A 194 1.18 2.46 0.88
CA TYR A 194 0.00 1.78 0.34
C TYR A 194 -0.16 2.05 -1.16
N ASN A 195 -0.12 3.33 -1.57
CA ASN A 195 -0.32 3.72 -2.95
C ASN A 195 0.81 3.25 -3.86
N GLN A 196 2.07 3.41 -3.45
CA GLN A 196 3.22 3.03 -4.28
C GLN A 196 3.34 1.51 -4.43
N ILE A 197 3.16 0.75 -3.35
CA ILE A 197 3.20 -0.72 -3.40
C ILE A 197 2.04 -1.26 -4.24
N GLN A 198 0.81 -0.76 -4.04
CA GLN A 198 -0.35 -1.14 -4.85
C GLN A 198 -0.13 -0.81 -6.33
N ASN A 199 0.52 0.31 -6.63
CA ASN A 199 0.84 0.71 -7.98
C ASN A 199 1.85 -0.24 -8.66
N GLN A 200 2.88 -0.70 -7.94
CA GLN A 200 3.79 -1.71 -8.48
C GLN A 200 3.07 -3.04 -8.74
N CYS A 201 2.21 -3.48 -7.82
CA CYS A 201 1.37 -4.66 -8.05
C CYS A 201 0.49 -4.50 -9.31
N PHE A 202 -0.14 -3.36 -9.47
CA PHE A 202 -0.96 -3.03 -10.64
C PHE A 202 -0.16 -3.10 -11.96
N LYS A 203 1.03 -2.52 -12.01
CA LYS A 203 1.93 -2.56 -13.18
C LYS A 203 2.31 -4.00 -13.55
N ILE A 204 2.59 -4.84 -12.56
CA ILE A 204 2.96 -6.23 -12.78
C ILE A 204 1.76 -7.03 -13.32
N ILE A 205 0.58 -6.87 -12.72
CA ILE A 205 -0.65 -7.56 -13.14
C ILE A 205 -1.01 -7.17 -14.58
N HIS A 206 -0.96 -5.86 -14.87
CA HIS A 206 -1.40 -5.30 -16.16
C HIS A 206 -0.24 -5.06 -17.15
N ARG A 207 0.86 -5.81 -17.03
CA ARG A 207 2.02 -5.62 -17.90
C ARG A 207 1.74 -5.83 -19.39
N ASN A 208 0.71 -6.61 -19.75
CA ASN A 208 0.36 -6.92 -21.12
C ASN A 208 -0.84 -6.08 -21.61
N ASP A 209 -1.96 -6.11 -20.88
CA ASP A 209 -3.21 -5.44 -21.25
C ASP A 209 -3.23 -3.95 -20.90
N GLY A 210 -2.36 -3.52 -19.99
CA GLY A 210 -2.22 -2.14 -19.55
C GLY A 210 -1.18 -1.30 -20.28
N GLN A 211 -0.44 -1.84 -21.25
CA GLN A 211 0.65 -1.12 -21.92
C GLN A 211 0.20 0.20 -22.54
N ASN A 212 -0.92 0.19 -23.28
CA ASN A 212 -1.48 1.42 -23.85
C ASN A 212 -1.76 2.48 -22.80
N PHE A 213 -2.41 2.11 -21.69
CA PHE A 213 -2.69 3.06 -20.61
C PHE A 213 -1.40 3.65 -20.00
N MET A 214 -0.39 2.81 -19.72
CA MET A 214 0.90 3.26 -19.17
C MET A 214 1.61 4.22 -20.12
N GLU A 215 1.58 3.93 -21.42
CA GLU A 215 2.15 4.80 -22.44
C GLU A 215 1.43 6.14 -22.51
N GLN A 216 0.09 6.15 -22.58
CA GLN A 216 -0.70 7.37 -22.59
C GLN A 216 -0.51 8.22 -21.33
N TYR A 217 -0.42 7.57 -20.15
CA TYR A 217 -0.11 8.21 -18.89
C TYR A 217 1.28 8.88 -18.90
N ASN A 218 2.30 8.16 -19.37
CA ASN A 218 3.66 8.69 -19.45
C ASN A 218 3.77 9.86 -20.44
N ILE A 219 3.15 9.76 -21.62
CA ILE A 219 3.11 10.83 -22.61
C ILE A 219 2.46 12.08 -21.98
N TYR A 220 1.34 11.91 -21.30
CA TYR A 220 0.66 13.01 -20.63
C TYR A 220 1.56 13.69 -19.59
N HIS A 221 2.18 12.92 -18.69
CA HIS A 221 3.04 13.47 -17.65
C HIS A 221 4.31 14.13 -18.21
N GLN A 222 4.92 13.57 -19.24
CA GLN A 222 6.07 14.19 -19.90
C GLN A 222 5.68 15.51 -20.57
N SER A 223 4.56 15.55 -21.29
CA SER A 223 4.10 16.75 -21.98
C SER A 223 3.69 17.89 -21.03
N THR A 224 3.20 17.54 -19.83
CA THR A 224 2.74 18.52 -18.84
C THR A 224 3.81 18.94 -17.83
N LYS A 225 4.96 18.28 -17.76
CA LYS A 225 5.99 18.50 -16.73
C LYS A 225 6.45 19.96 -16.62
N ASN A 226 6.82 20.57 -17.72
CA ASN A 226 7.30 21.97 -17.72
C ASN A 226 6.18 22.94 -17.32
N TYR A 227 4.98 22.68 -17.83
CA TYR A 227 3.80 23.46 -17.47
C TYR A 227 3.50 23.36 -15.97
N MET A 228 3.55 22.17 -15.41
CA MET A 228 3.34 21.92 -13.99
C MET A 228 4.32 22.70 -13.10
N ASN A 229 5.59 22.72 -13.47
CA ASN A 229 6.60 23.49 -12.75
C ASN A 229 6.26 24.98 -12.75
N ASN A 230 5.89 25.53 -13.92
CA ASN A 230 5.49 26.95 -14.03
C ASN A 230 4.20 27.24 -13.26
N PHE A 231 3.22 26.34 -13.31
CA PHE A 231 1.98 26.49 -12.54
C PHE A 231 2.24 26.47 -11.02
N LEU A 232 3.14 25.60 -10.55
CA LEU A 232 3.54 25.56 -9.15
C LEU A 232 4.24 26.87 -8.72
N ILE A 233 5.11 27.44 -9.56
CA ILE A 233 5.75 28.74 -9.30
C ILE A 233 4.68 29.84 -9.17
N LEU A 234 3.74 29.92 -10.11
CA LEU A 234 2.65 30.90 -10.06
C LEU A 234 1.77 30.73 -8.81
N LEU A 235 1.48 29.49 -8.40
CA LEU A 235 0.75 29.25 -7.15
C LEU A 235 1.56 29.73 -5.94
N LYS A 236 2.86 29.43 -5.87
CA LYS A 236 3.73 29.90 -4.78
C LYS A 236 3.80 31.42 -4.70
N GLU A 237 3.91 32.11 -5.84
CA GLU A 237 3.87 33.57 -5.91
C GLU A 237 2.49 34.13 -5.48
N MET A 238 1.40 33.51 -5.96
CA MET A 238 0.03 33.93 -5.63
C MET A 238 -0.29 33.84 -4.14
N PHE A 239 0.34 32.88 -3.44
CA PHE A 239 0.09 32.59 -2.03
C PHE A 239 1.27 32.93 -1.09
N ALA A 240 2.27 33.69 -1.57
CA ALA A 240 3.52 33.94 -0.85
C ALA A 240 3.36 34.54 0.57
N ASN A 241 2.22 35.19 0.87
CA ASN A 241 1.96 35.86 2.16
C ASN A 241 0.75 35.28 2.91
N ASP A 242 0.33 34.05 2.59
CA ASP A 242 -0.95 33.49 3.03
C ASP A 242 -0.84 32.37 4.07
N PHE A 243 0.11 32.43 5.00
CA PHE A 243 0.39 31.41 6.03
C PHE A 243 0.74 30.03 5.45
N ILE A 244 1.21 29.98 4.19
CA ILE A 244 1.61 28.75 3.51
C ILE A 244 3.12 28.61 3.58
N ASN A 245 3.59 27.53 4.17
CA ASN A 245 5.00 27.20 4.27
C ASN A 245 5.55 26.66 2.96
N ASP A 246 4.76 25.82 2.26
CA ASP A 246 5.13 25.27 0.95
C ASP A 246 3.89 24.80 0.18
N ILE A 247 4.00 24.73 -1.14
CA ILE A 247 3.03 24.05 -2.02
C ILE A 247 3.79 22.95 -2.76
N LYS A 248 3.37 21.71 -2.54
CA LYS A 248 3.98 20.54 -3.13
C LYS A 248 3.05 19.92 -4.15
N THR A 249 3.61 19.35 -5.22
CA THR A 249 2.86 18.63 -6.24
C THR A 249 3.49 17.26 -6.47
N GLU A 250 2.64 16.25 -6.60
CA GLU A 250 3.03 14.88 -6.90
C GLU A 250 2.11 14.32 -7.98
N ALA A 251 2.66 13.52 -8.90
CA ALA A 251 1.84 12.75 -9.83
C ALA A 251 1.09 11.67 -9.08
N LEU A 252 -0.22 11.54 -9.31
CA LEU A 252 -0.97 10.43 -8.77
C LEU A 252 -0.53 9.11 -9.45
N PRO A 253 -0.30 8.04 -8.70
CA PRO A 253 0.07 6.74 -9.26
C PRO A 253 -0.93 6.25 -10.32
N GLU A 254 -0.44 5.51 -11.31
CA GLU A 254 -1.24 5.02 -12.45
C GLU A 254 -2.48 4.24 -12.00
N LYS A 255 -2.35 3.43 -10.94
CA LYS A 255 -3.46 2.68 -10.34
C LYS A 255 -4.59 3.61 -9.86
N ILE A 256 -4.25 4.71 -9.19
CA ILE A 256 -5.23 5.70 -8.68
C ILE A 256 -5.91 6.42 -9.86
N VAL A 257 -5.13 6.82 -10.86
CA VAL A 257 -5.68 7.46 -12.06
C VAL A 257 -6.63 6.52 -12.78
N PHE A 258 -6.25 5.25 -12.94
CA PHE A 258 -7.12 4.25 -13.55
C PHE A 258 -8.40 4.00 -12.75
N ASP A 259 -8.34 3.93 -11.43
CA ASP A 259 -9.52 3.80 -10.57
C ASP A 259 -10.45 5.01 -10.69
N ASN A 260 -9.89 6.21 -10.77
CA ASN A 260 -10.66 7.43 -11.00
C ASN A 260 -11.32 7.44 -12.39
N ILE A 261 -10.62 6.97 -13.42
CA ILE A 261 -11.18 6.78 -14.77
C ILE A 261 -12.36 5.80 -14.70
N LYS A 262 -12.22 4.67 -14.00
CA LYS A 262 -13.31 3.68 -13.83
C LYS A 262 -14.52 4.23 -13.07
N LYS A 263 -14.33 5.14 -12.12
CA LYS A 263 -15.43 5.81 -11.42
C LYS A 263 -16.26 6.67 -12.38
N ILE A 264 -15.62 7.31 -13.36
CA ILE A 264 -16.26 8.16 -14.38
C ILE A 264 -16.84 7.30 -15.52
N TYR A 265 -16.06 6.34 -16.02
CA TYR A 265 -16.36 5.49 -17.18
C TYR A 265 -16.50 4.03 -16.74
N ARG A 266 -17.65 3.68 -16.14
CA ARG A 266 -17.89 2.41 -15.38
C ARG A 266 -17.43 1.12 -16.06
N ASN A 267 -17.53 1.02 -17.39
CA ASN A 267 -17.24 -0.20 -18.15
C ASN A 267 -15.97 -0.13 -18.98
N ILE A 268 -15.07 0.81 -18.69
CA ILE A 268 -13.84 0.94 -19.46
C ILE A 268 -12.82 -0.16 -19.11
N HIS A 269 -12.26 -0.78 -20.14
CA HIS A 269 -11.13 -1.70 -19.98
C HIS A 269 -9.81 -0.91 -20.03
N ILE A 270 -8.79 -1.36 -19.31
CA ILE A 270 -7.51 -0.68 -19.21
C ILE A 270 -6.85 -0.47 -20.59
N LYS A 271 -6.99 -1.42 -21.49
CA LYS A 271 -6.46 -1.35 -22.87
C LYS A 271 -7.12 -0.27 -23.73
N ASP A 272 -8.32 0.18 -23.35
CA ASP A 272 -9.13 1.12 -24.14
C ASP A 272 -9.03 2.57 -23.60
N VAL A 273 -8.19 2.81 -22.57
CA VAL A 273 -7.96 4.15 -22.03
C VAL A 273 -7.17 5.01 -23.02
N SER A 274 -7.65 6.20 -23.27
CA SER A 274 -7.02 7.23 -24.11
C SER A 274 -6.61 8.47 -23.29
N GLN A 275 -5.83 9.36 -23.88
CA GLN A 275 -5.49 10.65 -23.26
C GLN A 275 -6.72 11.47 -22.88
N CYS A 276 -7.81 11.38 -23.63
CA CYS A 276 -9.04 12.13 -23.35
C CYS A 276 -9.65 11.75 -22.00
N GLN A 277 -9.62 10.47 -21.60
CA GLN A 277 -10.07 10.04 -20.29
C GLN A 277 -9.10 10.46 -19.18
N ILE A 278 -7.78 10.41 -19.45
CA ILE A 278 -6.75 10.85 -18.48
C ILE A 278 -6.93 12.34 -18.17
N LEU A 279 -7.11 13.20 -19.21
CA LEU A 279 -7.31 14.64 -19.05
C LEU A 279 -8.54 15.02 -18.21
N LYS A 280 -9.58 14.18 -18.22
CA LYS A 280 -10.82 14.40 -17.45
C LYS A 280 -10.78 13.82 -16.04
N THR A 281 -9.63 13.40 -15.57
CA THR A 281 -9.44 12.69 -14.31
C THR A 281 -8.34 13.39 -13.50
N PRO A 282 -8.44 13.43 -12.16
CA PRO A 282 -7.33 13.89 -11.34
C PRO A 282 -6.07 13.06 -11.60
N THR A 283 -4.99 13.73 -12.00
CA THR A 283 -3.70 13.10 -12.34
C THR A 283 -2.56 13.59 -11.45
N PHE A 284 -2.80 14.67 -10.72
CA PHE A 284 -1.86 15.25 -9.79
C PHE A 284 -2.51 15.50 -8.43
N CYS A 285 -1.69 15.41 -7.38
CA CYS A 285 -2.02 15.87 -6.04
C CYS A 285 -1.28 17.20 -5.79
N LEU A 286 -2.00 18.19 -5.24
CA LEU A 286 -1.45 19.45 -4.73
C LEU A 286 -1.65 19.47 -3.22
N SER A 287 -0.57 19.63 -2.47
CA SER A 287 -0.60 19.79 -1.03
C SER A 287 -0.16 21.20 -0.65
N PHE A 288 -1.09 22.00 -0.14
CA PHE A 288 -0.79 23.30 0.48
C PHE A 288 -0.42 23.03 1.94
N VAL A 289 0.86 23.15 2.25
CA VAL A 289 1.38 22.97 3.60
C VAL A 289 1.41 24.33 4.29
N CYS A 290 0.62 24.48 5.36
CA CYS A 290 0.43 25.74 6.06
C CYS A 290 0.82 25.64 7.55
N GLU A 291 0.82 26.77 8.23
CA GLU A 291 0.96 26.85 9.69
C GLU A 291 -0.21 26.15 10.38
N ASP A 292 0.05 25.63 11.57
CA ASP A 292 -0.95 24.91 12.36
C ASP A 292 -2.15 25.79 12.68
N GLY A 293 -3.35 25.25 12.49
CA GLY A 293 -4.61 25.95 12.71
C GLY A 293 -5.03 26.92 11.60
N MET A 294 -4.19 27.12 10.56
CA MET A 294 -4.49 28.04 9.45
C MET A 294 -5.19 27.37 8.26
N GLN A 295 -5.42 26.05 8.30
CA GLN A 295 -5.99 25.27 7.19
C GLN A 295 -7.28 25.89 6.65
N LYS A 296 -8.22 26.28 7.55
CA LYS A 296 -9.50 26.90 7.15
C LYS A 296 -9.30 28.23 6.43
N ILE A 297 -8.42 29.08 6.94
CA ILE A 297 -8.12 30.37 6.34
C ILE A 297 -7.51 30.20 4.95
N VAL A 298 -6.60 29.23 4.80
CA VAL A 298 -5.97 28.91 3.52
C VAL A 298 -7.01 28.38 2.53
N ILE A 299 -7.93 27.49 2.94
CA ILE A 299 -9.05 27.03 2.11
C ILE A 299 -9.90 28.20 1.63
N ASP A 300 -10.32 29.09 2.54
CA ASP A 300 -11.15 30.26 2.20
C ASP A 300 -10.43 31.18 1.17
N LYS A 301 -9.11 31.35 1.30
CA LYS A 301 -8.28 32.10 0.34
C LYS A 301 -8.20 31.41 -1.01
N ILE A 302 -8.00 30.09 -1.06
CA ILE A 302 -8.00 29.31 -2.31
C ILE A 302 -9.35 29.49 -3.02
N LEU A 303 -10.46 29.38 -2.28
CA LEU A 303 -11.80 29.56 -2.83
C LEU A 303 -12.05 30.99 -3.33
N SER A 304 -11.64 32.01 -2.56
CA SER A 304 -11.82 33.41 -2.95
C SER A 304 -11.02 33.76 -4.22
N LYS A 305 -9.77 33.29 -4.32
CA LYS A 305 -8.93 33.49 -5.50
C LYS A 305 -9.46 32.72 -6.72
N SER A 306 -10.09 31.56 -6.52
CA SER A 306 -10.76 30.79 -7.58
C SER A 306 -11.92 31.57 -8.23
N ASN A 307 -12.59 32.42 -7.47
CA ASN A 307 -13.75 33.20 -7.92
C ASN A 307 -13.36 34.56 -8.52
N SER A 308 -12.09 34.94 -8.55
CA SER A 308 -11.63 36.20 -9.14
C SER A 308 -11.65 36.12 -10.67
N LEU A 309 -11.82 37.29 -11.32
CA LEU A 309 -11.87 37.39 -12.79
C LEU A 309 -10.57 36.95 -13.46
N ASP A 310 -9.42 37.16 -12.80
CA ASP A 310 -8.09 36.81 -13.29
C ASP A 310 -7.59 35.45 -12.79
N SER A 311 -8.50 34.60 -12.25
CA SER A 311 -8.11 33.33 -11.69
C SER A 311 -7.44 32.42 -12.71
N ILE A 312 -6.31 31.80 -12.31
CA ILE A 312 -5.59 30.82 -13.10
C ILE A 312 -6.13 29.38 -12.93
N TYR A 313 -7.08 29.20 -12.03
CA TYR A 313 -7.73 27.91 -11.74
C TYR A 313 -9.18 28.09 -11.29
N LYS A 314 -9.93 26.98 -11.32
CA LYS A 314 -11.28 26.88 -10.75
C LYS A 314 -11.31 25.74 -9.76
N VAL A 315 -11.97 25.97 -8.62
CA VAL A 315 -12.26 24.91 -7.63
C VAL A 315 -13.63 24.34 -7.92
N PHE A 316 -13.73 23.01 -7.89
CA PHE A 316 -14.98 22.28 -8.01
C PHE A 316 -14.92 21.04 -7.13
N ASP A 317 -16.10 20.57 -6.75
CA ASP A 317 -16.30 19.36 -5.93
C ASP A 317 -15.43 19.34 -4.67
N ALA A 318 -16.03 18.97 -3.56
CA ALA A 318 -15.35 18.79 -2.28
C ALA A 318 -15.86 17.50 -1.64
N LYS A 319 -14.94 16.71 -1.10
CA LYS A 319 -15.28 15.45 -0.44
C LYS A 319 -14.30 15.14 0.68
N ILE A 320 -14.60 14.09 1.44
CA ILE A 320 -13.65 13.49 2.37
C ILE A 320 -12.88 12.41 1.59
N ASP A 321 -11.57 12.43 1.69
CA ASP A 321 -10.73 11.38 1.11
C ASP A 321 -10.94 10.07 1.88
N GLU A 322 -11.24 9.00 1.15
CA GLU A 322 -11.63 7.71 1.75
C GLU A 322 -10.48 7.04 2.53
N PHE A 323 -9.24 7.34 2.17
CA PHE A 323 -8.08 6.73 2.82
C PHE A 323 -7.64 7.52 4.05
N SER A 324 -7.41 8.83 3.89
CA SER A 324 -6.89 9.71 4.93
C SER A 324 -7.96 10.24 5.87
N SER A 325 -9.24 10.15 5.49
CA SER A 325 -10.37 10.81 6.17
C SER A 325 -10.25 12.34 6.24
N LEU A 326 -9.36 12.94 5.42
CA LEU A 326 -9.15 14.38 5.37
C LEU A 326 -10.04 15.04 4.30
N PRO A 327 -10.44 16.31 4.53
CA PRO A 327 -11.12 17.09 3.50
C PRO A 327 -10.22 17.28 2.27
N THR A 328 -10.77 17.02 1.10
CA THR A 328 -10.11 17.24 -0.18
C THR A 328 -11.08 17.89 -1.15
N PHE A 329 -10.57 18.69 -2.06
CA PHE A 329 -11.33 19.29 -3.15
C PHE A 329 -10.55 19.16 -4.45
N PHE A 330 -11.19 19.51 -5.57
CA PHE A 330 -10.56 19.44 -6.87
C PHE A 330 -10.37 20.84 -7.45
N LEU A 331 -9.25 21.02 -8.12
CA LEU A 331 -8.89 22.24 -8.81
C LEU A 331 -8.65 21.90 -10.28
N GLN A 332 -9.16 22.74 -11.19
CA GLN A 332 -8.90 22.66 -12.61
C GLN A 332 -8.18 23.93 -13.07
N ASP A 333 -7.06 23.77 -13.78
CA ASP A 333 -6.33 24.88 -14.37
C ASP A 333 -6.89 25.31 -15.74
N LYS A 334 -6.30 26.36 -16.33
CA LYS A 334 -6.69 26.88 -17.67
C LYS A 334 -6.50 25.88 -18.81
N PHE A 335 -5.66 24.86 -18.62
CA PHE A 335 -5.38 23.80 -19.59
C PHE A 335 -6.17 22.54 -19.33
N GLN A 336 -7.17 22.61 -18.43
CA GLN A 336 -8.07 21.53 -18.05
C GLN A 336 -7.42 20.38 -17.24
N ASN A 337 -6.18 20.55 -16.77
CA ASN A 337 -5.61 19.58 -15.84
C ASN A 337 -6.36 19.63 -14.51
N ILE A 338 -6.64 18.44 -13.94
CA ILE A 338 -7.39 18.30 -12.71
C ILE A 338 -6.44 17.83 -11.59
N TYR A 339 -6.51 18.52 -10.47
CA TYR A 339 -5.70 18.28 -9.28
C TYR A 339 -6.58 17.88 -8.12
N GLN A 340 -6.18 16.86 -7.40
CA GLN A 340 -6.67 16.60 -6.05
C GLN A 340 -5.91 17.50 -5.08
N VAL A 341 -6.61 18.25 -4.23
CA VAL A 341 -6.00 19.27 -3.38
C VAL A 341 -6.24 18.94 -1.91
N PHE A 342 -5.15 18.98 -1.14
CA PHE A 342 -5.16 18.95 0.31
C PHE A 342 -4.61 20.26 0.87
N VAL A 343 -5.16 20.70 2.01
CA VAL A 343 -4.63 21.81 2.82
C VAL A 343 -4.30 21.25 4.19
N LEU A 344 -3.03 21.20 4.51
CA LEU A 344 -2.50 20.42 5.63
C LEU A 344 -1.53 21.25 6.47
N SER A 345 -1.48 20.99 7.76
CA SER A 345 -0.32 21.40 8.57
C SER A 345 0.93 20.60 8.14
N LYS A 346 2.10 21.02 8.57
CA LYS A 346 3.34 20.28 8.32
C LYS A 346 3.25 18.87 8.92
N GLN A 347 2.66 18.75 10.10
CA GLN A 347 2.45 17.48 10.77
C GLN A 347 1.45 16.59 10.00
N ASP A 348 0.29 17.13 9.59
CA ASP A 348 -0.70 16.38 8.82
C ASP A 348 -0.15 15.93 7.46
N TYR A 349 0.67 16.76 6.79
CA TYR A 349 1.33 16.39 5.53
C TYR A 349 2.27 15.19 5.72
N ARG A 350 3.00 15.17 6.82
CA ARG A 350 3.87 14.06 7.17
C ARG A 350 3.05 12.82 7.51
N LEU A 351 2.05 12.95 8.38
CA LEU A 351 1.13 11.86 8.76
C LEU A 351 0.37 11.29 7.55
N LEU A 352 -0.04 12.11 6.60
CA LEU A 352 -0.68 11.64 5.37
C LEU A 352 0.24 10.69 4.59
N ARG A 353 1.52 10.98 4.52
CA ARG A 353 2.50 10.17 3.78
C ARG A 353 2.92 8.91 4.55
N THR A 354 3.29 9.07 5.80
CA THR A 354 3.89 8.01 6.62
C THR A 354 2.88 7.25 7.49
N GLY A 355 1.71 7.84 7.74
CA GLY A 355 0.72 7.27 8.66
C GLY A 355 1.20 7.34 10.12
N THR A 356 0.75 6.40 10.92
CA THR A 356 1.14 6.27 12.34
C THR A 356 2.61 5.85 12.55
N LEU A 357 3.36 5.69 11.47
CA LEU A 357 4.76 5.27 11.46
C LEU A 357 5.76 6.41 11.72
N ASP A 358 5.26 7.62 11.93
CA ASP A 358 6.07 8.81 12.19
C ASP A 358 6.67 8.78 13.59
N GLY A 359 7.65 7.96 13.86
CA GLY A 359 8.31 7.70 15.16
C GLY A 359 8.44 8.83 16.19
N GLN A 360 7.98 10.05 15.87
CA GLN A 360 7.87 11.20 16.78
C GLN A 360 6.57 11.19 17.62
N ASN A 361 5.57 10.38 17.27
CA ASN A 361 4.28 10.29 17.96
C ASN A 361 3.94 8.84 18.33
N ASN A 362 4.71 8.24 19.21
CA ASN A 362 4.42 6.91 19.79
C ASN A 362 3.06 6.83 20.53
N GLU A 363 2.44 7.99 20.84
CA GLU A 363 1.13 8.07 21.47
C GLU A 363 -0.06 7.87 20.49
N LEU A 364 0.18 7.94 19.17
CA LEU A 364 -0.86 7.81 18.14
C LEU A 364 -0.99 6.39 17.56
N ILE A 365 -0.19 5.46 18.02
CA ILE A 365 -0.44 4.05 17.76
C ILE A 365 -1.53 3.61 18.74
N ASP A 366 -2.76 3.90 18.33
CA ASP A 366 -3.93 3.36 19.01
C ASP A 366 -3.74 1.83 19.03
N GLU A 367 -3.59 1.26 20.22
CA GLU A 367 -3.53 -0.19 20.39
C GLU A 367 -4.72 -0.87 19.68
N GLU A 368 -5.85 -0.18 19.55
CA GLU A 368 -7.01 -0.62 18.78
C GLU A 368 -6.69 -0.77 17.28
N ASN A 369 -5.98 0.17 16.64
CA ASN A 369 -5.66 0.07 15.21
C ASN A 369 -4.67 -1.06 14.86
N VAL A 370 -3.78 -1.43 15.79
CA VAL A 370 -2.84 -2.55 15.61
C VAL A 370 -3.44 -3.85 16.14
N ASN A 371 -4.36 -3.80 17.11
CA ASN A 371 -5.10 -4.95 17.59
C ASN A 371 -6.22 -5.37 16.61
N ASP A 372 -6.77 -4.43 15.81
CA ASP A 372 -7.64 -4.72 14.67
C ASP A 372 -6.91 -5.36 13.47
N LEU A 373 -5.58 -5.44 13.50
CA LEU A 373 -4.81 -6.39 12.71
C LEU A 373 -4.98 -7.81 13.29
N ASP A 374 -6.22 -8.23 13.47
CA ASP A 374 -6.57 -9.63 13.69
C ASP A 374 -6.30 -10.40 12.39
N ILE A 375 -5.00 -10.70 12.17
CA ILE A 375 -4.50 -11.44 11.00
C ILE A 375 -4.73 -12.95 11.24
N ASP A 376 -5.79 -13.28 11.90
CA ASP A 376 -6.31 -14.64 11.92
C ASP A 376 -7.02 -14.91 10.58
N MET A 377 -6.19 -15.02 9.51
CA MET A 377 -6.68 -15.40 8.18
C MET A 377 -6.63 -16.91 8.03
N ILE A 378 -7.71 -17.47 7.54
CA ILE A 378 -7.80 -18.87 7.17
C ILE A 378 -7.74 -19.02 5.64
N LYS A 379 -7.13 -20.12 5.22
CA LYS A 379 -7.05 -20.54 3.81
C LYS A 379 -8.29 -21.35 3.46
N VAL A 380 -9.04 -20.90 2.46
CA VAL A 380 -10.24 -21.58 1.97
C VAL A 380 -10.13 -21.78 0.47
N LYS A 381 -10.52 -22.93 -0.04
CA LYS A 381 -10.46 -23.28 -1.47
C LYS A 381 -11.83 -23.14 -2.13
N THR A 382 -11.87 -22.61 -3.33
CA THR A 382 -13.07 -22.66 -4.19
C THR A 382 -13.28 -24.09 -4.71
N ARG A 383 -14.43 -24.36 -5.32
CA ARG A 383 -14.70 -25.64 -6.01
C ARG A 383 -13.62 -25.97 -7.05
N SER A 384 -13.15 -24.98 -7.81
CA SER A 384 -12.09 -25.13 -8.82
C SER A 384 -10.69 -25.38 -8.24
N GLY A 385 -10.52 -25.30 -6.90
CA GLY A 385 -9.24 -25.46 -6.22
C GLY A 385 -8.45 -24.16 -6.03
N GLU A 386 -8.99 -23.01 -6.48
CA GLU A 386 -8.36 -21.71 -6.23
C GLU A 386 -8.37 -21.40 -4.73
N THR A 387 -7.24 -21.02 -4.19
CA THR A 387 -7.09 -20.65 -2.78
C THR A 387 -7.46 -19.17 -2.57
N LYS A 388 -8.32 -18.92 -1.59
CA LYS A 388 -8.66 -17.59 -1.09
C LYS A 388 -8.35 -17.50 0.39
N TYR A 389 -7.91 -16.33 0.83
CA TYR A 389 -7.66 -16.03 2.23
C TYR A 389 -8.77 -15.13 2.77
N ILE A 390 -9.36 -15.52 3.87
CA ILE A 390 -10.45 -14.81 4.56
C ILE A 390 -10.16 -14.77 6.07
N SER A 391 -10.75 -13.82 6.78
CA SER A 391 -10.61 -13.76 8.25
C SER A 391 -11.17 -15.02 8.89
N LYS A 392 -10.56 -15.54 9.95
CA LYS A 392 -10.91 -16.77 10.68
C LYS A 392 -12.38 -16.87 11.10
N ASN A 393 -13.01 -15.73 11.34
CA ASN A 393 -14.43 -15.68 11.70
C ASN A 393 -15.36 -15.49 10.50
N SER A 394 -14.85 -15.49 9.27
CA SER A 394 -15.67 -15.29 8.07
C SER A 394 -16.68 -16.40 7.86
N THR A 395 -17.82 -16.03 7.33
CA THR A 395 -18.89 -16.94 6.96
C THR A 395 -18.82 -17.36 5.50
N VAL A 396 -19.59 -18.35 5.11
CA VAL A 396 -19.73 -18.74 3.67
C VAL A 396 -20.27 -17.58 2.83
N LEU A 397 -21.03 -16.64 3.42
CA LEU A 397 -21.50 -15.44 2.71
C LEU A 397 -20.36 -14.42 2.52
N ASP A 398 -19.49 -14.21 3.53
CA ASP A 398 -18.28 -13.40 3.35
C ASP A 398 -17.41 -13.96 2.21
N PHE A 399 -17.26 -15.27 2.16
CA PHE A 399 -16.51 -15.96 1.11
C PHE A 399 -17.13 -15.76 -0.27
N ALA A 400 -18.46 -15.81 -0.39
CA ALA A 400 -19.17 -15.55 -1.62
C ALA A 400 -18.88 -14.12 -2.16
N PHE A 401 -18.94 -13.10 -1.30
CA PHE A 401 -18.55 -11.72 -1.63
C PHE A 401 -17.06 -11.59 -1.95
N LYS A 402 -16.21 -12.37 -1.29
CA LYS A 402 -14.76 -12.40 -1.57
C LYS A 402 -14.44 -12.96 -2.96
N ILE A 403 -15.26 -13.86 -3.49
CA ILE A 403 -15.12 -14.38 -4.86
C ILE A 403 -15.56 -13.31 -5.86
N HIS A 404 -16.82 -12.84 -5.76
CA HIS A 404 -17.37 -11.78 -6.60
C HIS A 404 -18.66 -11.21 -5.98
N ASN A 405 -18.93 -9.91 -6.18
CA ASN A 405 -20.14 -9.29 -5.65
C ASN A 405 -21.43 -9.96 -6.14
N ASP A 406 -21.50 -10.32 -7.44
CA ASP A 406 -22.68 -10.96 -8.00
C ASP A 406 -22.93 -12.34 -7.39
N ILE A 407 -21.87 -13.10 -7.09
CA ILE A 407 -21.95 -14.38 -6.37
C ILE A 407 -22.45 -14.14 -4.95
N GLY A 408 -21.95 -13.10 -4.27
CA GLY A 408 -22.43 -12.70 -2.95
C GLY A 408 -23.92 -12.33 -2.97
N PHE A 409 -24.35 -11.50 -3.91
CA PHE A 409 -25.77 -11.12 -4.04
C PHE A 409 -26.68 -12.27 -4.45
N ALA A 410 -26.22 -13.21 -5.28
CA ALA A 410 -26.98 -14.36 -5.74
C ALA A 410 -26.89 -15.58 -4.83
N PHE A 411 -26.25 -15.46 -3.67
CA PHE A 411 -26.05 -16.56 -2.72
C PHE A 411 -27.37 -17.24 -2.35
N ASN A 412 -27.41 -18.57 -2.47
CA ASN A 412 -28.52 -19.40 -2.04
C ASN A 412 -28.10 -20.28 -0.84
N TYR A 413 -27.10 -21.13 -1.04
CA TYR A 413 -26.48 -21.93 0.00
C TYR A 413 -25.05 -22.30 -0.40
N ALA A 414 -24.27 -22.84 0.54
CA ALA A 414 -22.94 -23.36 0.26
C ALA A 414 -22.86 -24.87 0.55
N LEU A 415 -21.94 -25.55 -0.13
CA LEU A 415 -21.52 -26.92 0.18
C LEU A 415 -20.04 -26.86 0.57
N VAL A 416 -19.68 -27.55 1.64
CA VAL A 416 -18.29 -27.51 2.15
C VAL A 416 -17.75 -28.95 2.19
N ASN A 417 -16.50 -29.12 1.75
CA ASN A 417 -15.73 -30.36 1.78
C ASN A 417 -16.45 -31.54 1.07
N GLY A 418 -17.18 -31.26 -0.02
CA GLY A 418 -17.90 -32.28 -0.77
C GLY A 418 -19.15 -32.81 -0.09
N SER A 419 -19.57 -32.25 1.03
CA SER A 419 -20.82 -32.58 1.71
C SER A 419 -22.02 -32.18 0.84
N LYS A 420 -23.10 -32.98 0.86
CA LYS A 420 -24.39 -32.66 0.24
C LYS A 420 -25.27 -31.77 1.13
N THR A 421 -24.84 -31.47 2.36
CA THR A 421 -25.59 -30.63 3.29
C THR A 421 -25.55 -29.18 2.84
N LYS A 422 -26.72 -28.59 2.64
CA LYS A 422 -26.87 -27.16 2.29
C LYS A 422 -26.61 -26.29 3.52
N LEU A 423 -25.56 -25.51 3.49
CA LEU A 423 -25.18 -24.65 4.59
C LEU A 423 -25.74 -23.22 4.41
N PRO A 424 -26.30 -22.62 5.49
CA PRO A 424 -26.87 -21.28 5.47
C PRO A 424 -25.78 -20.18 5.45
N PRO A 425 -26.12 -18.91 5.09
CA PRO A 425 -25.16 -17.81 4.88
C PRO A 425 -24.29 -17.47 6.10
N TYR A 426 -24.75 -17.76 7.30
CA TYR A 426 -24.04 -17.46 8.55
C TYR A 426 -23.09 -18.60 9.02
N THR A 427 -22.92 -19.65 8.23
CA THR A 427 -22.00 -20.75 8.58
C THR A 427 -20.56 -20.27 8.55
N LYS A 428 -19.83 -20.45 9.65
CA LYS A 428 -18.40 -20.10 9.73
C LYS A 428 -17.57 -21.11 8.96
N LEU A 429 -16.51 -20.59 8.34
CA LEU A 429 -15.51 -21.39 7.63
C LEU A 429 -14.30 -21.67 8.49
N HIS A 430 -13.61 -22.78 8.19
CA HIS A 430 -12.41 -23.23 8.88
C HIS A 430 -11.25 -23.36 7.91
N GLU A 431 -10.05 -23.47 8.47
CA GLU A 431 -8.82 -23.66 7.71
C GLU A 431 -8.91 -24.87 6.78
N ASN A 432 -8.52 -24.67 5.51
CA ASN A 432 -8.52 -25.66 4.43
C ASN A 432 -9.91 -26.13 3.95
N ASP A 433 -11.00 -25.49 4.35
CA ASP A 433 -12.32 -25.80 3.80
C ASP A 433 -12.32 -25.61 2.27
N LYS A 434 -12.92 -26.59 1.56
CA LYS A 434 -13.22 -26.47 0.13
C LYS A 434 -14.69 -26.12 -0.03
N VAL A 435 -14.96 -24.91 -0.54
CA VAL A 435 -16.30 -24.31 -0.57
C VAL A 435 -16.81 -24.20 -1.98
N GLU A 436 -18.03 -24.68 -2.19
CA GLU A 436 -18.83 -24.50 -3.40
C GLU A 436 -20.01 -23.59 -3.08
N ILE A 437 -20.05 -22.40 -3.67
CA ILE A 437 -21.18 -21.47 -3.55
C ILE A 437 -22.21 -21.79 -4.62
N ILE A 438 -23.45 -22.05 -4.20
CA ILE A 438 -24.57 -22.27 -5.10
C ILE A 438 -25.42 -20.99 -5.15
N CYS A 439 -25.49 -20.42 -6.35
CA CYS A 439 -26.26 -19.23 -6.63
C CYS A 439 -27.65 -19.59 -7.15
N GLU A 440 -28.62 -18.73 -6.88
CA GLU A 440 -29.94 -18.81 -7.53
C GLU A 440 -29.88 -18.09 -8.88
N THR A 441 -30.46 -18.72 -9.91
CA THR A 441 -30.52 -18.19 -11.26
C THR A 441 -31.96 -18.00 -11.70
N LEU A 442 -32.21 -17.01 -12.54
CA LEU A 442 -33.47 -16.76 -13.20
C LEU A 442 -33.66 -17.74 -14.38
N ALA A 443 -34.86 -17.83 -14.91
CA ALA A 443 -35.20 -18.69 -16.06
C ALA A 443 -34.37 -18.36 -17.33
N ASN A 444 -33.87 -17.14 -17.45
CA ASN A 444 -32.98 -16.68 -18.53
C ASN A 444 -31.51 -16.99 -18.31
N GLY A 445 -31.14 -17.66 -17.20
CA GLY A 445 -29.75 -18.00 -16.85
C GLY A 445 -28.99 -16.91 -16.09
N GLU A 446 -29.56 -15.73 -15.88
CA GLU A 446 -28.92 -14.66 -15.10
C GLU A 446 -28.96 -14.94 -13.58
N MET A 447 -27.97 -14.45 -12.84
CA MET A 447 -27.94 -14.58 -11.39
C MET A 447 -29.05 -13.73 -10.75
N LYS A 448 -29.86 -14.36 -9.90
CA LYS A 448 -30.92 -13.70 -9.16
C LYS A 448 -30.34 -13.07 -7.88
N ASN A 449 -30.54 -11.77 -7.70
CA ASN A 449 -30.18 -11.10 -6.47
C ASN A 449 -31.11 -11.51 -5.32
N ASN A 450 -30.54 -12.18 -4.29
CA ASN A 450 -31.22 -12.70 -3.10
C ASN A 450 -30.92 -11.90 -1.82
N ALA A 451 -30.21 -10.75 -1.94
CA ALA A 451 -29.79 -10.00 -0.79
C ALA A 451 -30.96 -9.62 0.15
N LYS A 452 -30.79 -9.91 1.42
CA LYS A 452 -31.74 -9.64 2.50
C LYS A 452 -31.09 -8.78 3.55
N LEU A 453 -31.82 -7.81 4.11
CA LEU A 453 -31.27 -6.88 5.11
C LEU A 453 -30.63 -7.60 6.30
N LYS A 454 -31.18 -8.76 6.71
CA LYS A 454 -30.61 -9.59 7.77
C LYS A 454 -29.21 -10.16 7.47
N TRP A 455 -28.75 -10.11 6.22
CA TRP A 455 -27.41 -10.54 5.85
C TRP A 455 -26.33 -9.65 6.44
N LEU A 456 -26.64 -8.40 6.76
CA LEU A 456 -25.74 -7.51 7.50
C LEU A 456 -25.32 -8.07 8.87
N ALA A 457 -26.19 -8.88 9.51
CA ALA A 457 -25.87 -9.57 10.74
C ALA A 457 -25.11 -10.91 10.54
N TYR A 458 -25.00 -11.39 9.29
CA TYR A 458 -24.37 -12.66 8.98
C TYR A 458 -22.94 -12.53 8.46
N VAL A 459 -22.61 -11.37 7.86
CA VAL A 459 -21.26 -11.09 7.38
C VAL A 459 -20.41 -10.50 8.48
N ASN A 460 -19.17 -10.98 8.56
CA ASN A 460 -18.19 -10.50 9.52
C ASN A 460 -17.11 -9.63 8.84
N SER A 461 -16.90 -9.78 7.53
CA SER A 461 -15.94 -8.96 6.80
C SER A 461 -16.47 -7.56 6.55
N GLU A 462 -15.65 -6.54 6.82
CA GLU A 462 -15.96 -5.12 6.54
C GLU A 462 -16.28 -4.90 5.06
N PHE A 463 -15.61 -5.63 4.17
CA PHE A 463 -15.89 -5.55 2.73
C PHE A 463 -17.32 -5.93 2.40
N ALA A 464 -17.78 -7.12 2.85
CA ALA A 464 -19.14 -7.59 2.58
C ALA A 464 -20.19 -6.69 3.24
N LYS A 465 -19.92 -6.17 4.47
CA LYS A 465 -20.80 -5.20 5.15
C LYS A 465 -20.96 -3.93 4.31
N LYS A 466 -19.85 -3.31 3.87
CA LYS A 466 -19.90 -2.09 3.05
C LYS A 466 -20.64 -2.29 1.73
N VAL A 467 -20.43 -3.42 1.05
CA VAL A 467 -21.13 -3.75 -0.21
C VAL A 467 -22.64 -3.88 0.03
N LEU A 468 -23.04 -4.58 1.10
CA LEU A 468 -24.46 -4.76 1.45
C LEU A 468 -25.11 -3.44 1.88
N ILE A 469 -24.45 -2.63 2.70
CA ILE A 469 -24.94 -1.31 3.15
C ILE A 469 -25.20 -0.44 1.93
N LYS A 470 -24.20 -0.27 1.05
CA LYS A 470 -24.34 0.54 -0.17
C LYS A 470 -25.49 0.06 -1.08
N TYR A 471 -25.65 -1.26 -1.21
CA TYR A 471 -26.77 -1.83 -1.97
C TYR A 471 -28.13 -1.47 -1.35
N PHE A 472 -28.27 -1.59 -0.03
CA PHE A 472 -29.55 -1.29 0.64
C PHE A 472 -29.84 0.20 0.71
N GLU A 473 -28.83 1.06 0.91
CA GLU A 473 -28.99 2.52 0.80
C GLU A 473 -29.57 2.88 -0.58
N HIS A 474 -28.94 2.43 -1.66
CA HIS A 474 -29.45 2.70 -3.01
C HIS A 474 -30.88 2.15 -3.24
N LYS A 475 -31.18 0.95 -2.72
CA LYS A 475 -32.47 0.30 -2.86
C LYS A 475 -33.60 1.02 -2.11
N TYR A 476 -33.29 1.66 -0.97
CA TYR A 476 -34.29 2.32 -0.13
C TYR A 476 -34.32 3.85 -0.28
N SER A 477 -33.26 4.47 -0.85
CA SER A 477 -33.26 5.90 -1.20
C SER A 477 -34.09 6.22 -2.46
N ASN A 478 -34.39 5.22 -3.28
CA ASN A 478 -35.20 5.34 -4.50
C ASN A 478 -36.67 4.90 -4.28
N LYS A 479 -37.13 4.78 -3.04
CA LYS A 479 -38.52 4.60 -2.65
C LYS A 479 -38.99 5.82 -1.85
#